data_73ede6045ab489322015acc244879683
#
_entry.id   73ede6045ab489322015acc244879683
#
_cell.length_a   1.000
_cell.length_b   1.000
_cell.length_c   1.000
_cell.angle_alpha   90.00
_cell.angle_beta   90.00
_cell.angle_gamma   90.00
#
_symmetry.space_group_name_H-M   'P 1'
#
loop_
_entity.id
_entity.type
_entity.pdbx_description
1 polymer ?
#
loop_
_entity_poly.entity_id
_entity_poly.type
_entity_poly.pdbx_seq_one_letter_code
_entity_poly.pdbx_strand_id
1 'polypeptide(L)'
;LIDDTSESITSNITKISIRRDLKITEGTTTQYEICFGNSLYIKRKTGYNIKSSGFTVSDISGVVYLADKPIDDVNGDLFIFRLQSKNSPVVVKNKVGNINYKTGEINLNYLNIISTTKLNAAGDKIIEISATPESNDIIGKQDLYLQLDTTSSTVNLINDTISSGTDLSGSGYIVTSSYLNEDLVRI
;
A
#
# COMPACT_ATOMS: atom_id res chain seq x y z
N LEU A 1 5.60 -2.45 25.32
CA LEU A 1 4.95 -2.96 24.10
C LEU A 1 3.45 -2.72 24.19
N ILE A 2 2.70 -2.81 23.07
CA ILE A 2 1.26 -2.47 23.07
C ILE A 2 0.50 -3.35 24.05
N ASP A 3 0.79 -4.64 24.06
CA ASP A 3 0.14 -5.63 24.93
C ASP A 3 0.38 -5.36 26.44
N ASP A 4 1.44 -4.64 26.78
CA ASP A 4 1.80 -4.33 28.17
C ASP A 4 1.19 -3.00 28.65
N THR A 5 0.47 -2.28 27.80
CA THR A 5 -0.12 -0.98 28.17
C THR A 5 -1.38 -1.10 29.01
N SER A 6 -2.07 -2.23 28.94
CA SER A 6 -3.27 -2.52 29.76
C SER A 6 -3.52 -4.02 29.81
N GLU A 7 -3.90 -4.52 31.00
CA GLU A 7 -4.30 -5.92 31.20
C GLU A 7 -5.56 -6.33 30.42
N SER A 8 -6.32 -5.35 29.92
CA SER A 8 -7.48 -5.60 29.09
C SER A 8 -7.14 -5.90 27.63
N ILE A 9 -5.89 -5.73 27.22
CA ILE A 9 -5.42 -6.09 25.86
C ILE A 9 -4.96 -7.54 25.87
N THR A 10 -5.78 -8.43 25.34
CA THR A 10 -5.49 -9.88 25.32
C THR A 10 -4.63 -10.27 24.13
N SER A 11 -4.72 -9.54 23.02
CA SER A 11 -3.88 -9.77 21.83
C SER A 11 -3.79 -8.51 20.97
N ASN A 12 -2.72 -8.41 20.18
CA ASN A 12 -2.49 -7.31 19.26
C ASN A 12 -2.01 -7.83 17.91
N ILE A 13 -2.61 -7.33 16.83
CA ILE A 13 -2.16 -7.58 15.46
C ILE A 13 -1.74 -6.25 14.86
N THR A 14 -0.44 -6.05 14.69
CA THR A 14 0.12 -4.85 14.08
C THR A 14 0.46 -5.13 12.62
N LYS A 15 -0.06 -4.30 11.71
CA LYS A 15 0.30 -4.30 10.29
C LYS A 15 1.05 -3.01 9.98
N ILE A 16 2.22 -3.15 9.36
CA ILE A 16 3.09 -2.03 9.00
C ILE A 16 3.09 -1.85 7.48
N SER A 17 3.02 -0.62 7.03
CA SER A 17 3.32 -0.26 5.65
C SER A 17 4.28 0.92 5.62
N ILE A 18 5.21 0.92 4.65
CA ILE A 18 6.12 2.02 4.40
C ILE A 18 5.55 2.89 3.27
N ARG A 19 5.67 4.21 3.40
CA ARG A 19 5.26 5.17 2.37
C ARG A 19 6.45 6.00 1.90
N ARG A 20 6.48 6.25 0.60
CA ARG A 20 7.35 7.23 -0.05
C ARG A 20 6.50 8.21 -0.85
N ASP A 21 6.84 9.46 -0.77
CA ASP A 21 6.18 10.52 -1.51
C ASP A 21 7.01 10.82 -2.77
N LEU A 22 6.44 10.51 -3.92
CA LEU A 22 7.05 10.81 -5.22
C LEU A 22 6.67 12.22 -5.64
N LYS A 23 7.63 13.13 -5.66
CA LYS A 23 7.45 14.45 -6.24
C LYS A 23 7.44 14.35 -7.76
N ILE A 24 6.41 14.90 -8.39
CA ILE A 24 6.22 14.82 -9.84
C ILE A 24 6.61 16.11 -10.56
N THR A 25 6.96 15.97 -11.85
CA THR A 25 7.07 17.09 -12.79
C THR A 25 5.88 17.02 -13.74
N GLU A 26 4.92 17.93 -13.57
CA GLU A 26 3.66 17.93 -14.32
C GLU A 26 3.87 18.23 -15.80
N GLY A 27 3.05 17.60 -16.65
CA GLY A 27 3.01 17.85 -18.07
C GLY A 27 4.27 17.44 -18.84
N THR A 28 5.22 16.79 -18.16
CA THR A 28 6.49 16.37 -18.78
C THR A 28 6.60 14.85 -18.73
N THR A 29 7.01 14.25 -19.85
CA THR A 29 7.29 12.81 -19.90
C THR A 29 8.60 12.51 -19.20
N THR A 30 8.52 11.89 -18.04
CA THR A 30 9.66 11.68 -17.15
C THR A 30 9.71 10.23 -16.67
N GLN A 31 10.91 9.72 -16.43
CA GLN A 31 11.13 8.49 -15.66
C GLN A 31 11.22 8.84 -14.18
N TYR A 32 10.74 7.94 -13.35
CA TYR A 32 10.83 8.08 -11.90
C TYR A 32 11.40 6.81 -11.27
N GLU A 33 12.25 7.02 -10.29
CA GLU A 33 12.80 5.96 -9.46
C GLU A 33 12.44 6.20 -8.00
N ILE A 34 12.01 5.14 -7.32
CA ILE A 34 11.63 5.18 -5.90
C ILE A 34 12.31 4.01 -5.22
N CYS A 35 13.08 4.27 -4.20
CA CYS A 35 13.71 3.23 -3.40
C CYS A 35 13.14 3.23 -1.98
N PHE A 36 12.57 2.11 -1.56
CA PHE A 36 12.11 1.92 -0.19
C PHE A 36 13.25 1.56 0.77
N GLY A 37 14.39 1.07 0.23
CA GLY A 37 15.53 0.64 1.04
C GLY A 37 15.22 -0.54 1.97
N ASN A 38 14.18 -1.30 1.66
CA ASN A 38 13.70 -2.43 2.43
C ASN A 38 13.13 -3.50 1.50
N SER A 39 13.29 -4.78 1.86
CA SER A 39 12.63 -5.86 1.11
C SER A 39 11.12 -5.75 1.26
N LEU A 40 10.40 -6.01 0.17
CA LEU A 40 8.96 -5.89 0.10
C LEU A 40 8.30 -7.25 0.02
N TYR A 41 7.13 -7.38 0.64
CA TYR A 41 6.34 -8.59 0.60
C TYR A 41 5.82 -8.88 -0.81
N ILE A 42 5.90 -10.14 -1.25
CA ILE A 42 5.40 -10.57 -2.56
C ILE A 42 4.05 -11.24 -2.40
N LYS A 43 3.01 -10.61 -2.91
CA LYS A 43 1.64 -11.13 -2.86
C LYS A 43 1.35 -12.00 -4.08
N ARG A 44 1.88 -13.22 -4.10
CA ARG A 44 1.94 -14.10 -5.29
C ARG A 44 0.60 -14.44 -5.93
N LYS A 45 -0.48 -14.53 -5.15
CA LYS A 45 -1.79 -14.94 -5.68
C LYS A 45 -2.58 -13.80 -6.31
N THR A 46 -2.49 -12.61 -5.72
CA THR A 46 -3.30 -11.44 -6.11
C THR A 46 -2.49 -10.29 -6.65
N GLY A 47 -1.17 -10.29 -6.46
CA GLY A 47 -0.32 -9.13 -6.73
C GLY A 47 -0.64 -8.00 -5.75
N TYR A 48 -0.40 -6.76 -6.15
CA TYR A 48 -0.90 -5.55 -5.50
C TYR A 48 -0.37 -5.27 -4.09
N ASN A 49 0.94 -5.44 -3.87
CA ASN A 49 1.55 -4.92 -2.67
C ASN A 49 1.70 -3.39 -2.74
N ILE A 50 2.07 -2.88 -3.93
CA ILE A 50 2.20 -1.44 -4.17
C ILE A 50 0.84 -0.79 -4.30
N LYS A 51 0.66 0.32 -3.57
CA LYS A 51 -0.55 1.14 -3.60
C LYS A 51 -0.15 2.60 -3.76
N SER A 52 -0.88 3.33 -4.59
CA SER A 52 -0.64 4.75 -4.78
C SER A 52 -1.86 5.59 -4.46
N SER A 53 -1.63 6.88 -4.15
CA SER A 53 -2.68 7.89 -4.27
C SER A 53 -3.07 8.10 -5.74
N GLY A 54 -4.22 8.71 -5.97
CA GLY A 54 -4.72 8.96 -7.32
C GLY A 54 -3.90 10.01 -8.07
N PHE A 55 -3.74 9.82 -9.37
CA PHE A 55 -3.10 10.78 -10.29
C PHE A 55 -3.74 10.69 -11.67
N THR A 56 -3.43 11.64 -12.56
CA THR A 56 -3.88 11.64 -13.96
C THR A 56 -2.69 11.65 -14.90
N VAL A 57 -2.82 10.97 -16.03
CA VAL A 57 -1.80 10.89 -17.09
C VAL A 57 -2.37 11.38 -18.41
N SER A 58 -1.53 11.85 -19.30
CA SER A 58 -1.95 12.52 -20.54
C SER A 58 -2.76 11.65 -21.51
N ASP A 59 -2.51 10.36 -21.51
CA ASP A 59 -3.07 9.38 -22.45
C ASP A 59 -4.28 8.61 -21.91
N ILE A 60 -4.68 8.85 -20.65
CA ILE A 60 -5.79 8.15 -20.01
C ILE A 60 -6.71 9.14 -19.32
N SER A 61 -8.00 9.09 -19.64
CA SER A 61 -9.00 9.94 -19.00
C SER A 61 -9.34 9.47 -17.58
N GLY A 62 -9.36 10.42 -16.66
CA GLY A 62 -9.77 10.22 -15.27
C GLY A 62 -8.61 9.88 -14.32
N VAL A 63 -8.95 9.70 -13.05
CA VAL A 63 -8.00 9.35 -12.00
C VAL A 63 -7.61 7.89 -12.11
N VAL A 64 -6.33 7.64 -12.01
CA VAL A 64 -5.72 6.31 -12.08
C VAL A 64 -4.84 6.05 -10.85
N TYR A 65 -4.50 4.79 -10.65
CA TYR A 65 -3.71 4.29 -9.53
C TYR A 65 -2.63 3.34 -10.03
N LEU A 66 -1.53 3.25 -9.29
CA LEU A 66 -0.43 2.33 -9.56
C LEU A 66 -0.56 1.08 -8.71
N ALA A 67 -0.28 -0.08 -9.30
CA ALA A 67 -0.15 -1.34 -8.60
C ALA A 67 0.92 -2.23 -9.27
N ASP A 68 1.30 -3.32 -8.58
CA ASP A 68 2.29 -4.27 -9.01
C ASP A 68 1.68 -5.64 -9.33
N LYS A 69 2.38 -6.40 -10.14
CA LYS A 69 2.09 -7.81 -10.41
C LYS A 69 3.40 -8.59 -10.40
N PRO A 70 3.59 -9.52 -9.44
CA PRO A 70 4.80 -10.34 -9.38
C PRO A 70 4.99 -11.19 -10.65
N ILE A 71 6.21 -11.24 -11.13
CA ILE A 71 6.66 -12.15 -12.20
C ILE A 71 7.36 -13.35 -11.58
N ASP A 72 8.28 -13.08 -10.65
CA ASP A 72 9.07 -14.07 -9.94
C ASP A 72 9.28 -13.66 -8.47
N ASP A 73 10.20 -14.33 -7.77
CA ASP A 73 10.51 -14.11 -6.36
C ASP A 73 11.34 -12.84 -6.11
N VAL A 74 11.68 -12.10 -7.14
CA VAL A 74 12.50 -10.90 -7.06
C VAL A 74 11.85 -9.72 -7.76
N ASN A 75 11.21 -9.97 -8.92
CA ASN A 75 10.79 -8.93 -9.84
C ASN A 75 9.28 -8.95 -10.07
N GLY A 76 8.73 -7.79 -10.40
CA GLY A 76 7.36 -7.62 -10.84
C GLY A 76 7.21 -6.53 -11.89
N ASP A 77 6.13 -6.57 -12.63
CA ASP A 77 5.68 -5.50 -13.52
C ASP A 77 4.79 -4.51 -12.74
N LEU A 78 4.88 -3.24 -13.08
CA LEU A 78 3.95 -2.22 -12.62
C LEU A 78 2.91 -1.95 -13.69
N PHE A 79 1.67 -1.70 -13.26
CA PHE A 79 0.57 -1.35 -14.14
C PHE A 79 -0.27 -0.23 -13.54
N ILE A 80 -1.02 0.45 -14.41
CA ILE A 80 -1.97 1.49 -14.05
C ILE A 80 -3.39 0.96 -14.22
N PHE A 81 -4.22 1.18 -13.21
CA PHE A 81 -5.63 0.83 -13.21
C PHE A 81 -6.50 2.02 -12.80
N ARG A 82 -7.77 1.96 -13.12
CA ARG A 82 -8.80 2.87 -12.62
C ARG A 82 -9.89 2.09 -11.89
N LEU A 83 -10.57 2.75 -10.98
CA LEU A 83 -11.75 2.21 -10.33
C LEU A 83 -13.00 2.56 -11.15
N GLN A 84 -13.77 1.54 -11.49
CA GLN A 84 -15.10 1.69 -12.10
C GLN A 84 -16.20 1.62 -11.03
N SER A 85 -17.46 1.64 -11.47
CA SER A 85 -18.62 1.49 -10.60
C SER A 85 -18.44 0.34 -9.61
N LYS A 86 -18.77 0.55 -8.33
CA LYS A 86 -18.57 -0.39 -7.24
C LYS A 86 -17.10 -0.70 -6.91
N ASN A 87 -16.19 0.24 -7.17
CA ASN A 87 -14.75 0.10 -6.90
C ASN A 87 -14.05 -1.08 -7.59
N SER A 88 -14.60 -1.57 -8.70
CA SER A 88 -13.95 -2.63 -9.48
C SER A 88 -12.72 -2.09 -10.20
N PRO A 89 -11.52 -2.66 -9.99
CA PRO A 89 -10.32 -2.23 -10.68
C PRO A 89 -10.33 -2.69 -12.14
N VAL A 90 -9.98 -1.78 -13.05
CA VAL A 90 -9.80 -2.07 -14.47
C VAL A 90 -8.44 -1.60 -14.90
N VAL A 91 -7.60 -2.53 -15.34
CA VAL A 91 -6.27 -2.22 -15.86
C VAL A 91 -6.40 -1.42 -17.15
N VAL A 92 -5.78 -0.25 -17.18
CA VAL A 92 -5.80 0.66 -18.34
C VAL A 92 -4.47 0.76 -19.05
N LYS A 93 -3.36 0.45 -18.36
CA LYS A 93 -2.03 0.42 -18.96
C LYS A 93 -1.15 -0.61 -18.24
N ASN A 94 -0.68 -1.59 -18.99
CA ASN A 94 0.25 -2.60 -18.49
C ASN A 94 1.70 -2.14 -18.65
N LYS A 95 2.60 -2.71 -17.84
CA LYS A 95 4.07 -2.53 -17.96
C LYS A 95 4.52 -1.08 -17.99
N VAL A 96 3.98 -0.28 -17.06
CA VAL A 96 4.41 1.11 -16.90
C VAL A 96 5.74 1.25 -16.13
N GLY A 97 6.29 0.15 -15.68
CA GLY A 97 7.53 0.09 -14.95
C GLY A 97 7.80 -1.31 -14.41
N ASN A 98 8.80 -1.40 -13.57
CA ASN A 98 9.17 -2.63 -12.87
C ASN A 98 9.42 -2.36 -11.39
N ILE A 99 9.40 -3.44 -10.62
CA ILE A 99 9.72 -3.45 -9.19
C ILE A 99 10.68 -4.59 -8.90
N ASN A 100 11.68 -4.30 -8.05
CA ASN A 100 12.52 -5.31 -7.42
C ASN A 100 12.12 -5.42 -5.95
N TYR A 101 11.50 -6.54 -5.58
CA TYR A 101 11.00 -6.73 -4.21
C TYR A 101 12.11 -6.91 -3.17
N LYS A 102 13.29 -7.41 -3.57
CA LYS A 102 14.42 -7.61 -2.64
C LYS A 102 15.10 -6.31 -2.24
N THR A 103 15.20 -5.37 -3.17
CA THR A 103 15.82 -4.06 -2.92
C THR A 103 14.79 -3.01 -2.54
N GLY A 104 13.52 -3.23 -2.88
CA GLY A 104 12.45 -2.26 -2.72
C GLY A 104 12.56 -1.10 -3.72
N GLU A 105 13.14 -1.36 -4.89
CA GLU A 105 13.30 -0.38 -5.97
C GLU A 105 12.14 -0.46 -6.94
N ILE A 106 11.58 0.68 -7.26
CA ILE A 106 10.51 0.87 -8.23
C ILE A 106 11.02 1.81 -9.31
N ASN A 107 10.99 1.35 -10.55
CA ASN A 107 11.31 2.16 -11.71
C ASN A 107 10.05 2.35 -12.56
N LEU A 108 9.58 3.57 -12.68
CA LEU A 108 8.50 3.94 -13.59
C LEU A 108 9.10 4.38 -14.92
N ASN A 109 8.58 3.81 -15.99
CA ASN A 109 8.93 4.21 -17.35
C ASN A 109 8.40 5.62 -17.64
N TYR A 110 8.72 6.14 -18.80
CA TYR A 110 8.29 7.46 -19.25
C TYR A 110 6.77 7.62 -19.13
N LEU A 111 6.37 8.40 -18.13
CA LEU A 111 4.98 8.79 -17.88
C LEU A 111 4.84 10.30 -17.92
N ASN A 112 3.81 10.78 -18.60
CA ASN A 112 3.42 12.18 -18.56
C ASN A 112 2.28 12.34 -17.54
N ILE A 113 2.63 12.73 -16.32
CA ILE A 113 1.68 12.94 -15.24
C ILE A 113 1.18 14.37 -15.29
N ILE A 114 -0.14 14.56 -15.36
CA ILE A 114 -0.78 15.86 -15.52
C ILE A 114 -1.15 16.47 -14.16
N SER A 115 -1.63 15.65 -13.23
CA SER A 115 -2.00 16.10 -11.89
C SER A 115 -1.98 14.97 -10.87
N THR A 116 -2.02 15.33 -9.60
CA THR A 116 -2.13 14.39 -8.47
C THR A 116 -3.26 14.80 -7.55
N THR A 117 -3.76 13.85 -6.76
CA THR A 117 -4.80 14.10 -5.76
C THR A 117 -4.23 14.52 -4.40
N LYS A 118 -2.90 14.51 -4.25
CA LYS A 118 -2.22 14.79 -2.98
C LYS A 118 -1.16 15.89 -3.11
N LEU A 119 -1.00 16.64 -2.01
CA LEU A 119 0.05 17.63 -1.81
C LEU A 119 0.84 17.26 -0.56
N ASN A 120 2.14 17.55 -0.55
CA ASN A 120 2.94 17.48 0.67
C ASN A 120 2.75 18.73 1.54
N ALA A 121 3.38 18.76 2.71
CA ALA A 121 3.31 19.90 3.63
C ALA A 121 3.86 21.21 3.03
N ALA A 122 4.73 21.13 2.03
CA ALA A 122 5.27 22.29 1.31
C ALA A 122 4.38 22.76 0.15
N GLY A 123 3.27 22.05 -0.12
CA GLY A 123 2.36 22.35 -1.24
C GLY A 123 2.79 21.75 -2.58
N ASP A 124 3.85 20.94 -2.61
CA ASP A 124 4.25 20.22 -3.82
C ASP A 124 3.26 19.12 -4.15
N LYS A 125 3.01 18.92 -5.44
CA LYS A 125 2.20 17.80 -5.93
C LYS A 125 2.98 16.49 -5.85
N ILE A 126 2.40 15.52 -5.16
CA ILE A 126 3.03 14.23 -4.90
C ILE A 126 2.09 13.06 -5.23
N ILE A 127 2.69 11.92 -5.53
CA ILE A 127 2.03 10.62 -5.48
C ILE A 127 2.55 9.91 -4.23
N GLU A 128 1.66 9.63 -3.28
CA GLU A 128 1.99 8.78 -2.14
C GLU A 128 2.03 7.34 -2.61
N ILE A 129 3.16 6.66 -2.43
CA ILE A 129 3.33 5.25 -2.78
C ILE A 129 3.64 4.48 -1.51
N SER A 130 2.84 3.47 -1.22
CA SER A 130 2.97 2.63 -0.03
C SER A 130 3.18 1.18 -0.39
N ALA A 131 3.93 0.48 0.44
CA ALA A 131 4.21 -0.94 0.33
C ALA A 131 4.29 -1.61 1.70
N THR A 132 3.93 -2.89 1.76
CA THR A 132 4.12 -3.72 2.95
C THR A 132 5.51 -4.34 2.90
N PRO A 133 6.34 -4.22 3.96
CA PRO A 133 7.64 -4.86 4.05
C PRO A 133 7.51 -6.39 4.13
N GLU A 134 8.56 -7.11 3.75
CA GLU A 134 8.56 -8.57 3.64
C GLU A 134 8.24 -9.27 4.99
N SER A 135 8.79 -8.76 6.07
CA SER A 135 8.69 -9.37 7.41
C SER A 135 7.63 -8.73 8.31
N ASN A 136 6.76 -7.86 7.80
CA ASN A 136 5.94 -6.95 8.61
C ASN A 136 6.75 -6.11 9.61
N ASP A 137 8.04 -5.98 9.37
CA ASP A 137 8.99 -5.17 10.11
C ASP A 137 9.87 -4.39 9.14
N ILE A 138 10.51 -3.33 9.61
CA ILE A 138 11.37 -2.50 8.78
C ILE A 138 12.83 -2.86 9.08
N ILE A 139 13.45 -3.56 8.15
CA ILE A 139 14.87 -3.88 8.19
C ILE A 139 15.55 -3.01 7.12
N GLY A 140 15.95 -1.81 7.53
CA GLY A 140 16.62 -0.88 6.62
C GLY A 140 17.93 -1.44 6.09
N LYS A 141 18.09 -1.47 4.78
CA LYS A 141 19.36 -1.84 4.10
C LYS A 141 20.28 -0.65 3.89
N GLN A 142 19.79 0.54 4.20
CA GLN A 142 20.49 1.82 4.14
C GLN A 142 20.09 2.63 5.38
N ASP A 143 20.78 3.72 5.66
CA ASP A 143 20.40 4.67 6.70
C ASP A 143 19.05 5.30 6.34
N LEU A 144 17.98 4.78 6.95
CA LEU A 144 16.62 5.26 6.77
C LEU A 144 16.17 6.04 7.99
N TYR A 145 15.73 7.28 7.76
CA TYR A 145 14.98 8.03 8.74
C TYR A 145 13.50 7.78 8.53
N LEU A 146 12.86 7.20 9.53
CA LEU A 146 11.45 6.87 9.49
C LEU A 146 10.67 7.79 10.42
N GLN A 147 9.52 8.24 9.96
CA GLN A 147 8.56 8.98 10.75
C GLN A 147 7.22 8.24 10.74
N LEU A 148 6.59 8.12 11.91
CA LEU A 148 5.26 7.57 12.01
C LEU A 148 4.24 8.54 11.38
N ASP A 149 3.52 8.07 10.37
CA ASP A 149 2.38 8.79 9.81
C ASP A 149 1.14 8.55 10.68
N THR A 150 0.93 9.45 11.63
CA THR A 150 -0.22 9.37 12.55
C THR A 150 -1.55 9.60 11.85
N THR A 151 -1.56 10.29 10.71
CA THR A 151 -2.79 10.56 9.95
C THR A 151 -3.30 9.36 9.18
N SER A 152 -2.39 8.47 8.77
CA SER A 152 -2.69 7.22 8.07
C SER A 152 -2.66 6.00 9.01
N SER A 153 -2.36 6.20 10.29
CA SER A 153 -2.35 5.13 11.30
C SER A 153 -3.72 5.02 11.94
N THR A 154 -4.19 3.79 12.11
CA THR A 154 -5.48 3.50 12.75
C THR A 154 -5.31 2.44 13.82
N VAL A 155 -6.05 2.60 14.92
CA VAL A 155 -6.15 1.61 15.99
C VAL A 155 -7.62 1.17 16.07
N ASN A 156 -7.86 -0.11 15.85
CA ASN A 156 -9.19 -0.71 15.96
C ASN A 156 -9.24 -1.57 17.21
N LEU A 157 -10.10 -1.23 18.14
CA LEU A 157 -10.39 -2.04 19.32
C LEU A 157 -11.55 -2.98 18.99
N ILE A 158 -11.32 -4.28 19.15
CA ILE A 158 -12.35 -5.30 18.97
C ILE A 158 -12.56 -5.98 20.31
N ASN A 159 -13.79 -5.98 20.79
CA ASN A 159 -14.13 -6.69 22.01
C ASN A 159 -14.02 -8.20 21.77
N ASP A 160 -13.22 -8.86 22.60
CA ASP A 160 -13.20 -10.33 22.65
C ASP A 160 -14.44 -10.79 23.41
N THR A 161 -15.41 -11.30 22.68
CA THR A 161 -16.60 -11.91 23.28
C THR A 161 -16.33 -13.40 23.51
N ILE A 162 -15.77 -13.72 24.67
CA ILE A 162 -15.73 -15.11 25.12
C ILE A 162 -17.13 -15.42 25.65
N SER A 163 -17.88 -16.27 24.96
CA SER A 163 -19.10 -16.84 25.50
C SER A 163 -18.72 -17.82 26.61
N SER A 164 -18.79 -17.36 27.85
CA SER A 164 -18.71 -18.23 29.02
C SER A 164 -20.09 -18.81 29.28
N GLY A 165 -20.30 -20.08 28.99
CA GLY A 165 -21.57 -20.73 29.30
C GLY A 165 -21.81 -22.00 28.51
N THR A 166 -22.91 -22.65 28.77
CA THR A 166 -23.37 -23.92 28.22
C THR A 166 -23.70 -23.90 26.71
N ASP A 167 -23.39 -22.84 25.99
CA ASP A 167 -23.53 -22.79 24.54
C ASP A 167 -22.39 -23.56 23.88
N LEU A 168 -22.73 -24.72 23.36
CA LEU A 168 -21.87 -25.60 22.57
C LEU A 168 -21.51 -25.04 21.18
N SER A 169 -22.05 -23.87 20.81
CA SER A 169 -21.64 -23.13 19.62
C SER A 169 -20.37 -22.36 19.95
N GLY A 170 -19.23 -22.88 19.51
CA GLY A 170 -17.94 -22.27 19.71
C GLY A 170 -17.93 -20.78 19.37
N SER A 171 -17.17 -20.01 20.12
CA SER A 171 -16.96 -18.58 19.90
C SER A 171 -16.52 -18.34 18.46
N GLY A 172 -17.41 -17.76 17.68
CA GLY A 172 -17.09 -17.36 16.32
C GLY A 172 -16.26 -16.08 16.37
N TYR A 173 -15.02 -16.14 15.94
CA TYR A 173 -14.25 -14.95 15.64
C TYR A 173 -14.80 -14.33 14.37
N ILE A 174 -15.35 -13.14 14.43
CA ILE A 174 -15.64 -12.36 13.24
C ILE A 174 -14.38 -11.54 12.94
N VAL A 175 -13.59 -12.02 12.00
CA VAL A 175 -12.47 -11.25 11.47
C VAL A 175 -13.02 -10.27 10.43
N THR A 176 -13.16 -9.01 10.82
CA THR A 176 -13.45 -7.94 9.86
C THR A 176 -12.15 -7.44 9.27
N SER A 177 -12.00 -7.54 7.96
CA SER A 177 -10.88 -6.92 7.26
C SER A 177 -11.16 -5.45 7.04
N SER A 178 -10.21 -4.58 7.36
CA SER A 178 -10.24 -3.15 7.00
C SER A 178 -9.90 -2.90 5.53
N TYR A 179 -9.79 -3.95 4.73
CA TYR A 179 -9.48 -3.86 3.31
C TYR A 179 -10.68 -4.30 2.48
N LEU A 180 -11.03 -3.49 1.49
CA LEU A 180 -11.99 -3.83 0.45
C LEU A 180 -11.26 -4.37 -0.78
N ASN A 181 -11.94 -5.23 -1.55
CA ASN A 181 -11.46 -5.73 -2.83
C ASN A 181 -10.07 -6.37 -2.77
N GLU A 182 -9.91 -7.41 -1.98
CA GLU A 182 -8.65 -8.16 -1.87
C GLU A 182 -7.43 -7.30 -1.51
N ASP A 183 -7.63 -6.32 -0.61
CA ASP A 183 -6.61 -5.39 -0.15
C ASP A 183 -6.14 -4.34 -1.18
N LEU A 184 -6.87 -4.14 -2.26
CA LEU A 184 -6.55 -3.12 -3.26
C LEU A 184 -6.82 -1.69 -2.80
N VAL A 185 -7.84 -1.52 -1.97
CA VAL A 185 -8.24 -0.20 -1.46
C VAL A 185 -8.32 -0.26 0.06
N ARG A 186 -7.57 0.61 0.71
CA ARG A 186 -7.69 0.85 2.14
C ARG A 186 -8.85 1.81 2.39
N ILE A 187 -9.75 1.43 3.29
CA ILE A 187 -10.85 2.27 3.76
C ILE A 187 -10.31 3.29 4.77
#